data_5fb343aee503edce464526e5017b5750
#
_entry.id   5fb343aee503edce464526e5017b5750
#
_cell.length_a   1.000
_cell.length_b   1.000
_cell.length_c   1.000
_cell.angle_alpha   90.00
_cell.angle_beta   90.00
_cell.angle_gamma   90.00
#
_symmetry.space_group_name_H-M   'P 1'
#
loop_
_entity.id
_entity.type
_entity.pdbx_description
1 polymer ?
#
loop_
_entity_poly.entity_id
_entity_poly.type
_entity_poly.pdbx_seq_one_letter_code
_entity_poly.pdbx_strand_id
1 'polypeptide(L)'
;DESQAEVIWKLPRIIGDSRIGAAFYRETGDIVLYAPSFKLIDQFGTSIQRAEDVRFVNYIRFDASRPTGKSQYAVQKYEGNKSGNRGLADIKLLRTGEMYLIRAEASLEVSNDAVALSAASKDLNDLRAARISNYISQVYTDKATLLQAIYNERFKELAYEGHRFFDLKRRNLPVAV
;
A
#
# COMPACT_ATOMS: atom_id res chain seq x y z
N ASP A 1 -5.80 1.67 -10.59
CA ASP A 1 -7.15 1.31 -10.95
C ASP A 1 -8.14 2.29 -10.32
N GLU A 2 -8.94 2.94 -11.15
CA GLU A 2 -9.97 3.89 -10.72
C GLU A 2 -11.36 3.26 -10.78
N SER A 3 -11.46 1.91 -10.74
CA SER A 3 -12.75 1.24 -10.73
C SER A 3 -13.58 1.73 -9.55
N GLN A 4 -14.86 1.98 -9.77
CA GLN A 4 -15.77 2.41 -8.72
C GLN A 4 -15.93 1.36 -7.60
N ALA A 5 -15.60 0.10 -7.88
CA ALA A 5 -15.61 -0.98 -6.90
C ALA A 5 -14.45 -0.88 -5.89
N GLU A 6 -13.31 -0.26 -6.26
CA GLU A 6 -12.14 -0.12 -5.40
C GLU A 6 -12.14 1.20 -4.62
N VAL A 7 -12.62 2.29 -5.22
CA VAL A 7 -12.59 3.62 -4.60
C VAL A 7 -13.95 4.01 -4.07
N ILE A 8 -14.07 4.06 -2.74
CA ILE A 8 -15.30 4.46 -2.05
C ILE A 8 -15.45 5.98 -2.05
N TRP A 9 -14.34 6.68 -1.75
CA TRP A 9 -14.32 8.14 -1.74
C TRP A 9 -12.94 8.68 -2.12
N LYS A 10 -12.95 9.71 -2.97
CA LYS A 10 -11.75 10.41 -3.40
C LYS A 10 -11.97 11.92 -3.48
N LEU A 11 -10.92 12.69 -3.31
CA LEU A 11 -10.88 14.10 -3.65
C LEU A 11 -10.40 14.23 -5.10
N PRO A 12 -11.27 14.61 -6.03
CA PRO A 12 -10.88 14.83 -7.42
C PRO A 12 -9.91 16.00 -7.50
N ARG A 13 -8.94 15.91 -8.40
CA ARG A 13 -8.00 16.99 -8.70
C ARG A 13 -8.18 17.45 -10.15
N ILE A 14 -8.09 18.76 -10.36
CA ILE A 14 -8.17 19.39 -11.68
C ILE A 14 -6.89 20.16 -11.99
N ILE A 15 -6.75 20.62 -13.24
CA ILE A 15 -5.65 21.50 -13.64
C ILE A 15 -5.71 22.78 -12.79
N GLY A 16 -4.56 23.15 -12.21
CA GLY A 16 -4.46 24.28 -11.27
C GLY A 16 -4.34 23.84 -9.81
N ASP A 17 -4.76 22.62 -9.46
CA ASP A 17 -4.57 22.09 -8.13
C ASP A 17 -3.13 21.69 -7.85
N SER A 18 -2.79 21.60 -6.56
CA SER A 18 -1.50 21.04 -6.12
C SER A 18 -1.36 19.60 -6.56
N ARG A 19 -0.21 19.26 -7.17
CA ARG A 19 0.11 17.92 -7.64
C ARG A 19 0.69 17.09 -6.49
N ILE A 20 -0.07 16.12 -6.01
CA ILE A 20 0.39 15.24 -4.93
C ILE A 20 1.65 14.46 -5.30
N GLY A 21 1.78 14.05 -6.56
CA GLY A 21 2.99 13.36 -7.04
C GLY A 21 4.27 14.18 -6.89
N ALA A 22 4.16 15.51 -6.97
CA ALA A 22 5.31 16.41 -6.79
C ALA A 22 5.87 16.42 -5.35
N ALA A 23 5.11 15.92 -4.37
CA ALA A 23 5.60 15.72 -3.00
C ALA A 23 6.62 14.58 -2.92
N PHE A 24 6.55 13.61 -3.83
CA PHE A 24 7.43 12.44 -3.85
C PHE A 24 8.56 12.58 -4.86
N TYR A 25 8.24 13.04 -6.07
CA TYR A 25 9.17 13.11 -7.18
C TYR A 25 8.97 14.36 -8.02
N ARG A 26 10.04 15.04 -8.38
CA ARG A 26 10.05 16.20 -9.29
C ARG A 26 10.93 15.90 -10.50
N GLU A 27 10.39 16.03 -11.69
CA GLU A 27 11.12 15.80 -12.94
C GLU A 27 12.28 16.81 -13.12
N THR A 28 12.02 18.08 -12.82
CA THR A 28 13.08 19.10 -12.88
C THR A 28 14.15 18.79 -11.85
N GLY A 29 15.34 18.46 -12.34
CA GLY A 29 16.49 18.09 -11.52
C GLY A 29 16.46 16.68 -10.95
N ASP A 30 15.56 15.83 -11.41
CA ASP A 30 15.40 14.42 -10.94
C ASP A 30 15.38 14.29 -9.42
N ILE A 31 14.58 15.13 -8.76
CA ILE A 31 14.54 15.21 -7.30
C ILE A 31 13.52 14.20 -6.76
N VAL A 32 14.00 13.21 -6.02
CA VAL A 32 13.19 12.35 -5.16
C VAL A 32 13.21 12.91 -3.75
N LEU A 33 12.06 13.40 -3.28
CA LEU A 33 11.92 13.96 -1.94
C LEU A 33 11.74 12.84 -0.90
N TYR A 34 10.92 11.83 -1.23
CA TYR A 34 10.66 10.68 -0.38
C TYR A 34 10.83 9.41 -1.21
N ALA A 35 11.75 8.56 -0.81
CA ALA A 35 11.95 7.24 -1.39
C ALA A 35 11.19 6.18 -0.57
N PRO A 36 10.81 5.05 -1.18
CA PRO A 36 10.33 3.89 -0.44
C PRO A 36 11.37 3.44 0.58
N SER A 37 10.93 3.15 1.81
CA SER A 37 11.82 2.55 2.80
C SER A 37 12.17 1.11 2.41
N PHE A 38 13.37 0.65 2.76
CA PHE A 38 13.76 -0.75 2.57
C PHE A 38 12.79 -1.70 3.28
N LYS A 39 12.31 -1.33 4.47
CA LYS A 39 11.27 -2.07 5.19
C LYS A 39 10.01 -2.32 4.35
N LEU A 40 9.56 -1.34 3.58
CA LEU A 40 8.39 -1.50 2.71
C LEU A 40 8.74 -2.39 1.50
N ILE A 41 9.90 -2.17 0.89
CA ILE A 41 10.35 -2.96 -0.27
C ILE A 41 10.47 -4.44 0.11
N ASP A 42 11.03 -4.74 1.28
CA ASP A 42 11.21 -6.11 1.79
C ASP A 42 9.88 -6.82 2.07
N GLN A 43 8.80 -6.07 2.39
CA GLN A 43 7.45 -6.67 2.53
C GLN A 43 6.92 -7.26 1.22
N PHE A 44 7.44 -6.85 0.07
CA PHE A 44 7.08 -7.41 -1.23
C PHE A 44 7.94 -8.62 -1.63
N GLY A 45 8.90 -9.02 -0.78
CA GLY A 45 9.68 -10.23 -0.96
C GLY A 45 10.71 -10.19 -2.08
N THR A 46 10.86 -11.29 -2.79
CA THR A 46 11.82 -11.47 -3.88
C THR A 46 11.46 -10.66 -5.13
N SER A 47 12.36 -10.58 -6.10
CA SER A 47 12.10 -9.92 -7.38
C SER A 47 10.92 -10.52 -8.14
N ILE A 48 10.74 -11.84 -8.07
CA ILE A 48 9.59 -12.53 -8.68
C ILE A 48 8.29 -12.09 -8.00
N GLN A 49 8.24 -12.16 -6.67
CA GLN A 49 7.05 -11.76 -5.90
C GLN A 49 6.70 -10.28 -6.11
N ARG A 50 7.71 -9.41 -6.25
CA ARG A 50 7.52 -7.99 -6.57
C ARG A 50 6.89 -7.80 -7.95
N ALA A 51 7.29 -8.58 -8.94
CA ALA A 51 6.72 -8.51 -10.29
C ALA A 51 5.28 -9.03 -10.34
N GLU A 52 4.91 -9.95 -9.46
CA GLU A 52 3.56 -10.50 -9.36
C GLU A 52 2.60 -9.61 -8.56
N ASP A 53 3.10 -8.73 -7.68
CA ASP A 53 2.26 -7.84 -6.87
C ASP A 53 2.00 -6.52 -7.61
N VAL A 54 0.77 -6.34 -8.06
CA VAL A 54 0.34 -5.14 -8.80
C VAL A 54 0.62 -3.84 -8.04
N ARG A 55 0.66 -3.88 -6.71
CA ARG A 55 0.97 -2.70 -5.88
C ARG A 55 2.44 -2.31 -5.99
N PHE A 56 3.36 -3.28 -5.97
CA PHE A 56 4.78 -2.96 -6.16
C PHE A 56 4.99 -2.30 -7.51
N VAL A 57 4.44 -2.90 -8.58
CA VAL A 57 4.57 -2.40 -9.95
C VAL A 57 3.97 -1.00 -10.12
N ASN A 58 2.86 -0.68 -9.42
CA ASN A 58 2.19 0.61 -9.56
C ASN A 58 2.58 1.66 -8.51
N TYR A 59 3.14 1.26 -7.37
CA TYR A 59 3.49 2.21 -6.29
C TYR A 59 4.96 2.61 -6.31
N ILE A 60 5.81 1.75 -6.85
CA ILE A 60 7.26 1.87 -6.76
C ILE A 60 7.89 1.74 -8.14
N ARG A 61 8.64 2.76 -8.54
CA ARG A 61 9.46 2.73 -9.75
C ARG A 61 10.91 2.42 -9.37
N PHE A 62 11.53 1.50 -10.10
CA PHE A 62 12.97 1.27 -10.04
C PHE A 62 13.65 2.00 -11.20
N ASP A 63 14.73 2.71 -10.90
CA ASP A 63 15.52 3.45 -11.88
C ASP A 63 17.02 3.24 -11.59
N ALA A 64 17.62 2.33 -12.36
CA ALA A 64 19.03 1.97 -12.24
C ALA A 64 19.98 3.11 -12.65
N SER A 65 19.49 4.10 -13.39
CA SER A 65 20.30 5.23 -13.86
C SER A 65 20.56 6.29 -12.79
N ARG A 66 19.89 6.19 -11.64
CA ARG A 66 20.06 7.16 -10.56
C ARG A 66 21.48 7.13 -9.98
N PRO A 67 22.04 8.30 -9.62
CA PRO A 67 23.41 8.41 -9.14
C PRO A 67 23.70 7.51 -7.92
N THR A 68 24.93 7.05 -7.81
CA THR A 68 25.42 6.31 -6.65
C THR A 68 25.15 7.10 -5.35
N GLY A 69 24.69 6.41 -4.32
CA GLY A 69 24.32 7.00 -3.02
C GLY A 69 22.91 7.61 -2.96
N LYS A 70 22.16 7.58 -4.07
CA LYS A 70 20.74 7.92 -4.10
C LYS A 70 19.89 6.65 -4.15
N SER A 71 18.68 6.70 -3.59
CA SER A 71 17.74 5.58 -3.74
C SER A 71 17.43 5.34 -5.21
N GLN A 72 17.57 4.10 -5.67
CA GLN A 72 17.14 3.68 -7.01
C GLN A 72 15.63 3.46 -7.08
N TYR A 73 14.93 3.53 -5.96
CA TYR A 73 13.48 3.44 -5.91
C TYR A 73 12.86 4.82 -5.71
N ALA A 74 11.77 5.06 -6.42
CA ALA A 74 10.95 6.27 -6.30
C ALA A 74 9.48 5.89 -6.15
N VAL A 75 8.71 6.72 -5.46
CA VAL A 75 7.27 6.55 -5.34
C VAL A 75 6.60 7.01 -6.62
N GLN A 76 5.86 6.11 -7.29
CA GLN A 76 5.09 6.43 -8.50
C GLN A 76 3.57 6.37 -8.32
N LYS A 77 3.09 5.96 -7.17
CA LYS A 77 1.65 5.80 -6.87
C LYS A 77 0.78 7.00 -7.29
N TYR A 78 1.36 8.19 -7.25
CA TYR A 78 0.70 9.44 -7.58
C TYR A 78 1.27 10.12 -8.83
N GLU A 79 1.94 9.37 -9.69
CA GLU A 79 2.45 9.90 -10.97
C GLU A 79 1.37 10.19 -12.00
N GLY A 80 0.10 10.02 -11.69
CA GLY A 80 -1.01 10.20 -12.63
C GLY A 80 -0.78 11.30 -13.66
N ASN A 81 -1.33 11.12 -14.85
CA ASN A 81 -1.15 12.03 -15.98
C ASN A 81 -2.49 12.63 -16.40
N LYS A 82 -3.21 13.23 -15.45
CA LYS A 82 -4.47 13.87 -15.75
C LYS A 82 -4.27 15.06 -16.69
N SER A 83 -4.87 15.00 -17.85
CA SER A 83 -4.81 16.08 -18.85
C SER A 83 -3.38 16.52 -19.21
N GLY A 84 -2.43 15.56 -19.28
CA GLY A 84 -1.02 15.86 -19.60
C GLY A 84 -0.21 16.41 -18.42
N ASN A 85 -0.79 16.57 -17.25
CA ASN A 85 -0.09 17.05 -16.06
C ASN A 85 0.38 15.89 -15.19
N ARG A 86 1.62 15.47 -15.37
CA ARG A 86 2.24 14.44 -14.55
C ARG A 86 2.25 14.83 -13.07
N GLY A 87 1.97 13.86 -12.21
CA GLY A 87 1.84 14.08 -10.77
C GLY A 87 0.49 14.64 -10.33
N LEU A 88 -0.43 14.91 -11.26
CA LEU A 88 -1.81 15.29 -10.97
C LEU A 88 -2.65 14.02 -10.88
N ALA A 89 -2.96 13.58 -9.69
CA ALA A 89 -3.77 12.39 -9.41
C ALA A 89 -4.82 12.70 -8.35
N ASP A 90 -5.98 12.03 -8.44
CA ASP A 90 -7.00 12.11 -7.39
C ASP A 90 -6.47 11.52 -6.08
N ILE A 91 -6.85 12.13 -4.96
CA ILE A 91 -6.47 11.63 -3.63
C ILE A 91 -7.55 10.67 -3.16
N LYS A 92 -7.23 9.39 -3.13
CA LYS A 92 -8.12 8.33 -2.64
C LYS A 92 -8.10 8.36 -1.12
N LEU A 93 -9.25 8.64 -0.49
CA LEU A 93 -9.38 8.74 0.96
C LEU A 93 -9.90 7.47 1.59
N LEU A 94 -10.86 6.81 0.93
CA LEU A 94 -11.44 5.54 1.38
C LEU A 94 -11.44 4.54 0.23
N ARG A 95 -10.90 3.35 0.49
CA ARG A 95 -10.80 2.26 -0.50
C ARG A 95 -11.31 0.94 0.08
N THR A 96 -11.89 0.12 -0.78
CA THR A 96 -12.40 -1.20 -0.43
C THR A 96 -11.31 -2.10 0.18
N GLY A 97 -10.07 -2.02 -0.31
CA GLY A 97 -8.94 -2.77 0.26
C GLY A 97 -8.71 -2.49 1.74
N GLU A 98 -8.89 -1.23 2.19
CA GLU A 98 -8.81 -0.89 3.61
C GLU A 98 -9.96 -1.53 4.41
N MET A 99 -11.17 -1.57 3.86
CA MET A 99 -12.33 -2.16 4.54
C MET A 99 -12.15 -3.65 4.82
N TYR A 100 -11.56 -4.41 3.89
CA TYR A 100 -11.18 -5.81 4.12
C TYR A 100 -10.24 -5.94 5.33
N LEU A 101 -9.22 -5.10 5.39
CA LEU A 101 -8.22 -5.15 6.48
C LEU A 101 -8.79 -4.70 7.83
N ILE A 102 -9.67 -3.69 7.84
CA ILE A 102 -10.39 -3.28 9.06
C ILE A 102 -11.29 -4.41 9.55
N ARG A 103 -12.07 -5.03 8.66
CA ARG A 103 -12.97 -6.11 9.02
C ARG A 103 -12.23 -7.33 9.55
N ALA A 104 -11.13 -7.72 8.89
CA ALA A 104 -10.29 -8.82 9.33
C ALA A 104 -9.72 -8.59 10.73
N GLU A 105 -9.16 -7.41 10.98
CA GLU A 105 -8.61 -7.05 12.30
C GLU A 105 -9.72 -7.01 13.37
N ALA A 106 -10.84 -6.33 13.09
CA ALA A 106 -11.95 -6.20 14.02
C ALA A 106 -12.56 -7.55 14.41
N SER A 107 -12.70 -8.48 13.45
CA SER A 107 -13.20 -9.83 13.74
C SER A 107 -12.34 -10.55 14.78
N LEU A 108 -11.02 -10.39 14.71
CA LEU A 108 -10.08 -10.99 15.66
C LEU A 108 -10.04 -10.28 17.02
N GLU A 109 -10.41 -8.99 17.07
CA GLU A 109 -10.48 -8.27 18.35
C GLU A 109 -11.77 -8.58 19.12
N VAL A 110 -12.87 -8.89 18.41
CA VAL A 110 -14.14 -9.29 19.02
C VAL A 110 -14.10 -10.72 19.54
N SER A 111 -13.50 -11.64 18.81
CA SER A 111 -13.36 -13.05 19.19
C SER A 111 -12.06 -13.64 18.66
N ASN A 112 -11.57 -14.69 19.32
CA ASN A 112 -10.43 -15.49 18.85
C ASN A 112 -10.82 -16.95 18.57
N ASP A 113 -12.12 -17.21 18.39
CA ASP A 113 -12.62 -18.53 18.02
C ASP A 113 -12.29 -18.89 16.56
N ALA A 114 -12.53 -20.13 16.19
CA ALA A 114 -12.25 -20.65 14.85
C ALA A 114 -13.05 -19.91 13.75
N VAL A 115 -14.23 -19.39 14.08
CA VAL A 115 -15.09 -18.67 13.12
C VAL A 115 -14.47 -17.31 12.81
N ALA A 116 -14.07 -16.54 13.84
CA ALA A 116 -13.40 -15.26 13.67
C ALA A 116 -12.06 -15.41 12.93
N LEU A 117 -11.28 -16.42 13.28
CA LEU A 117 -10.01 -16.73 12.63
C LEU A 117 -10.21 -17.04 11.13
N SER A 118 -11.21 -17.87 10.79
CA SER A 118 -11.56 -18.22 9.42
C SER A 118 -12.03 -17.00 8.62
N ALA A 119 -12.91 -16.17 9.19
CA ALA A 119 -13.43 -14.98 8.53
C ALA A 119 -12.32 -13.95 8.24
N ALA A 120 -11.48 -13.66 9.21
CA ALA A 120 -10.36 -12.74 9.06
C ALA A 120 -9.31 -13.26 8.07
N SER A 121 -9.02 -14.56 8.08
CA SER A 121 -8.14 -15.22 7.12
C SER A 121 -8.70 -15.11 5.70
N LYS A 122 -10.00 -15.31 5.54
CA LYS A 122 -10.67 -15.16 4.24
C LYS A 122 -10.53 -13.74 3.70
N ASP A 123 -10.80 -12.72 4.50
CA ASP A 123 -10.68 -11.33 4.09
C ASP A 123 -9.27 -10.97 3.63
N LEU A 124 -8.26 -11.42 4.37
CA LEU A 124 -6.86 -11.21 4.01
C LEU A 124 -6.49 -11.91 2.70
N ASN A 125 -6.92 -13.16 2.53
CA ASN A 125 -6.68 -13.94 1.32
C ASN A 125 -7.40 -13.37 0.10
N ASP A 126 -8.65 -12.93 0.24
CA ASP A 126 -9.41 -12.29 -0.83
C ASP A 126 -8.72 -11.02 -1.32
N LEU A 127 -8.25 -10.17 -0.40
CA LEU A 127 -7.50 -8.97 -0.76
C LEU A 127 -6.20 -9.32 -1.51
N ARG A 128 -5.43 -10.29 -1.01
CA ARG A 128 -4.18 -10.72 -1.63
C ARG A 128 -4.37 -11.32 -3.01
N ALA A 129 -5.42 -12.13 -3.18
CA ALA A 129 -5.78 -12.71 -4.47
C ALA A 129 -6.12 -11.62 -5.52
N ALA A 130 -6.70 -10.50 -5.08
CA ALA A 130 -6.95 -9.35 -5.95
C ALA A 130 -5.71 -8.50 -6.25
N ARG A 131 -4.58 -8.73 -5.58
CA ARG A 131 -3.35 -7.93 -5.70
C ARG A 131 -2.16 -8.69 -6.27
N ILE A 132 -2.12 -10.00 -6.10
CA ILE A 132 -0.96 -10.83 -6.42
C ILE A 132 -1.37 -11.88 -7.45
N SER A 133 -0.69 -11.87 -8.59
CA SER A 133 -0.89 -12.88 -9.62
C SER A 133 -0.47 -14.27 -9.10
N ASN A 134 -1.23 -15.30 -9.45
CA ASN A 134 -0.98 -16.68 -9.01
C ASN A 134 -0.97 -16.88 -7.49
N TYR A 135 -1.69 -16.02 -6.76
CA TYR A 135 -1.74 -16.09 -5.30
C TYR A 135 -2.33 -17.42 -4.82
N ILE A 136 -1.65 -18.05 -3.88
CA ILE A 136 -2.12 -19.25 -3.18
C ILE A 136 -2.55 -18.83 -1.76
N SER A 137 -3.82 -19.10 -1.43
CA SER A 137 -4.38 -18.77 -0.12
C SER A 137 -3.58 -19.41 1.02
N GLN A 138 -3.30 -18.62 2.04
CA GLN A 138 -2.56 -19.06 3.22
C GLN A 138 -3.52 -19.49 4.32
N VAL A 139 -3.14 -20.52 5.06
CA VAL A 139 -3.87 -21.00 6.24
C VAL A 139 -3.21 -20.43 7.49
N TYR A 140 -4.03 -19.87 8.37
CA TYR A 140 -3.62 -19.33 9.66
C TYR A 140 -4.28 -20.13 10.78
N THR A 141 -3.49 -20.60 11.73
CA THR A 141 -3.94 -21.44 12.84
C THR A 141 -4.00 -20.71 14.17
N ASP A 142 -3.45 -19.49 14.23
CA ASP A 142 -3.45 -18.67 15.44
C ASP A 142 -3.67 -17.19 15.14
N LYS A 143 -4.26 -16.49 16.12
CA LYS A 143 -4.58 -15.05 16.05
C LYS A 143 -3.34 -14.18 15.87
N ALA A 144 -2.25 -14.47 16.57
CA ALA A 144 -1.08 -13.59 16.59
C ALA A 144 -0.40 -13.55 15.22
N THR A 145 -0.23 -14.71 14.59
CA THR A 145 0.33 -14.84 13.24
C THR A 145 -0.57 -14.14 12.20
N LEU A 146 -1.90 -14.34 12.29
CA LEU A 146 -2.83 -13.70 11.37
C LEU A 146 -2.87 -12.17 11.55
N LEU A 147 -2.91 -11.66 12.77
CA LEU A 147 -2.83 -10.23 13.04
C LEU A 147 -1.54 -9.62 12.47
N GLN A 148 -0.40 -10.27 12.67
CA GLN A 148 0.85 -9.79 12.09
C GLN A 148 0.80 -9.76 10.55
N ALA A 149 0.20 -10.77 9.94
CA ALA A 149 -0.01 -10.81 8.49
C ALA A 149 -0.92 -9.68 8.00
N ILE A 150 -2.02 -9.38 8.73
CA ILE A 150 -2.92 -8.25 8.44
C ILE A 150 -2.16 -6.91 8.55
N TYR A 151 -1.33 -6.71 9.58
CA TYR A 151 -0.55 -5.49 9.75
C TYR A 151 0.51 -5.30 8.66
N ASN A 152 1.14 -6.38 8.23
CA ASN A 152 2.08 -6.35 7.11
C ASN A 152 1.35 -6.02 5.80
N GLU A 153 0.14 -6.55 5.62
CA GLU A 153 -0.68 -6.25 4.45
C GLU A 153 -1.15 -4.79 4.44
N ARG A 154 -1.59 -4.25 5.59
CA ARG A 154 -1.92 -2.81 5.73
C ARG A 154 -0.74 -1.93 5.35
N PHE A 155 0.48 -2.29 5.74
CA PHE A 155 1.68 -1.53 5.40
C PHE A 155 1.93 -1.47 3.89
N LYS A 156 1.66 -2.55 3.15
CA LYS A 156 1.77 -2.60 1.68
C LYS A 156 0.59 -1.87 1.01
N GLU A 157 -0.62 -2.22 1.39
CA GLU A 157 -1.85 -1.76 0.75
C GLU A 157 -2.04 -0.26 0.85
N LEU A 158 -1.80 0.29 2.06
CA LEU A 158 -2.03 1.69 2.39
C LEU A 158 -0.73 2.53 2.35
N ALA A 159 0.30 2.02 1.67
CA ALA A 159 1.55 2.74 1.50
C ALA A 159 1.31 4.11 0.86
N TYR A 160 1.92 5.16 1.45
CA TYR A 160 1.84 6.57 1.02
C TYR A 160 0.46 7.25 1.18
N GLU A 161 -0.49 6.63 1.88
CA GLU A 161 -1.82 7.18 2.14
C GLU A 161 -1.97 7.77 3.55
N GLY A 162 -0.88 7.90 4.31
CA GLY A 162 -0.87 8.52 5.64
C GLY A 162 -1.21 7.57 6.80
N HIS A 163 -1.63 6.34 6.54
CA HIS A 163 -2.09 5.40 7.57
C HIS A 163 -0.99 4.88 8.51
N ARG A 164 0.25 4.76 8.02
CA ARG A 164 1.33 4.08 8.77
C ARG A 164 1.60 4.69 10.15
N PHE A 165 1.60 6.00 10.26
CA PHE A 165 1.82 6.69 11.54
C PHE A 165 0.73 6.31 12.56
N PHE A 166 -0.53 6.33 12.15
CA PHE A 166 -1.65 5.99 13.02
C PHE A 166 -1.66 4.50 13.37
N ASP A 167 -1.32 3.61 12.45
CA ASP A 167 -1.18 2.18 12.71
C ASP A 167 -0.09 1.87 13.75
N LEU A 168 1.05 2.56 13.70
CA LEU A 168 2.09 2.43 14.70
C LEU A 168 1.63 2.99 16.05
N LYS A 169 1.04 4.19 16.05
CA LYS A 169 0.58 4.87 17.26
C LYS A 169 -0.48 4.06 18.02
N ARG A 170 -1.53 3.58 17.33
CA ARG A 170 -2.61 2.80 17.97
C ARG A 170 -2.13 1.45 18.52
N ARG A 171 -1.03 0.91 17.98
CA ARG A 171 -0.40 -0.32 18.44
C ARG A 171 0.73 -0.09 19.45
N ASN A 172 0.93 1.15 19.89
CA ASN A 172 2.02 1.56 20.78
C ASN A 172 3.41 1.12 20.31
N LEU A 173 3.64 1.21 18.99
CA LEU A 173 4.91 0.86 18.38
C LEU A 173 5.73 2.13 18.08
N PRO A 174 7.07 2.05 18.18
CA PRO A 174 7.92 3.19 17.88
C PRO A 174 7.81 3.60 16.40
N VAL A 175 7.79 4.91 16.18
CA VAL A 175 7.99 5.46 14.84
C VAL A 175 9.51 5.51 14.62
N ALA A 176 10.05 4.52 13.90
CA ALA A 176 11.45 4.56 13.50
C ALA A 176 11.63 5.61 12.40
N VAL A 177 12.50 6.55 12.65
CA VAL A 177 12.96 7.57 11.69
C VAL A 177 14.11 7.02 10.88
#